data_cd4a7d61e0ae03b1a6dbc3a6a0c72399
#
_entry.id   cd4a7d61e0ae03b1a6dbc3a6a0c72399
#
_cell.length_a   1.000
_cell.length_b   1.000
_cell.length_c   1.000
_cell.angle_alpha   90.00
_cell.angle_beta   90.00
_cell.angle_gamma   90.00
#
_symmetry.space_group_name_H-M   'P 1'
#
loop_
_entity.id
_entity.type
_entity.pdbx_description
1 polymer ?
#
loop_
_entity_poly.entity_id
_entity_poly.type
_entity_poly.pdbx_seq_one_letter_code
_entity_poly.pdbx_strand_id
1 'polypeptide(L)'
;MTKATDLKRGDVISANQSLFVIKQIDVQSPSARGAATLYRVRASGLSGGQKYEERFKGDDDVETVTLNRRAVQFSYSEGDEYVFMDQEDYSQYPLKEADIEEEMPFIAEDTEGMHVLLVEGQVIGLALPATVVLEIVETPPAIKAASASARTKPATLNTGLVVQVP
;
A
#
# COMPACT_ATOMS: atom_id res chain seq x y z
N MET A 1 15.24 14.47 10.28
CA MET A 1 15.44 13.46 11.33
C MET A 1 14.22 13.41 12.24
N THR A 2 13.71 12.23 12.48
CA THR A 2 12.53 11.99 13.33
C THR A 2 12.93 11.02 14.42
N LYS A 3 12.44 11.23 15.66
CA LYS A 3 12.67 10.27 16.73
C LYS A 3 11.91 8.98 16.48
N ALA A 4 12.49 7.84 16.84
CA ALA A 4 11.84 6.55 16.65
C ALA A 4 10.47 6.46 17.33
N THR A 5 10.29 7.17 18.45
CA THR A 5 9.01 7.26 19.16
C THR A 5 7.91 7.98 18.37
N ASP A 6 8.28 8.82 17.40
CA ASP A 6 7.36 9.63 16.59
C ASP A 6 7.05 9.01 15.23
N LEU A 7 7.71 7.90 14.88
CA LEU A 7 7.47 7.18 13.63
C LEU A 7 6.07 6.60 13.58
N LYS A 8 5.48 6.62 12.39
CA LYS A 8 4.15 6.10 12.12
C LYS A 8 4.15 5.17 10.92
N ARG A 9 3.19 4.27 10.88
CA ARG A 9 2.92 3.47 9.68
C ARG A 9 2.63 4.39 8.49
N GLY A 10 3.29 4.14 7.38
CA GLY A 10 3.20 4.95 6.17
C GLY A 10 4.31 5.99 6.02
N ASP A 11 5.08 6.25 7.08
CA ASP A 11 6.26 7.11 6.95
C ASP A 11 7.30 6.46 6.04
N VAL A 12 8.05 7.28 5.32
CA VAL A 12 9.16 6.84 4.50
C VAL A 12 10.47 7.14 5.20
N ILE A 13 11.27 6.12 5.38
CA ILE A 13 12.60 6.22 5.98
C ILE A 13 13.69 5.95 4.96
N SER A 14 14.82 6.61 5.13
CA SER A 14 16.03 6.38 4.37
C SER A 14 16.98 5.50 5.19
N ALA A 15 17.34 4.35 4.64
CA ALA A 15 18.28 3.44 5.26
C ALA A 15 19.06 2.68 4.17
N ASN A 16 20.35 2.43 4.41
CA ASN A 16 21.19 1.67 3.48
C ASN A 16 21.12 2.19 2.02
N GLN A 17 21.05 3.50 1.83
CA GLN A 17 20.95 4.16 0.53
C GLN A 17 19.65 3.80 -0.24
N SER A 18 18.64 3.34 0.47
CA SER A 18 17.34 2.98 -0.09
C SER A 18 16.22 3.60 0.73
N LEU A 19 15.06 3.74 0.10
CA LEU A 19 13.86 4.24 0.75
C LEU A 19 12.92 3.08 1.11
N PHE A 20 12.40 3.13 2.33
CA PHE A 20 11.48 2.12 2.84
C PHE A 20 10.22 2.77 3.41
N VAL A 21 9.06 2.23 3.09
CA VAL A 21 7.81 2.62 3.72
C VAL A 21 7.53 1.73 4.93
N ILE A 22 7.24 2.35 6.07
CA ILE A 22 6.95 1.63 7.31
C ILE A 22 5.59 0.93 7.19
N LYS A 23 5.59 -0.38 7.39
CA LYS A 23 4.39 -1.21 7.35
C LYS A 23 3.86 -1.53 8.74
N GLN A 24 4.75 -1.71 9.70
CA GLN A 24 4.41 -2.09 11.06
C GLN A 24 5.44 -1.57 12.06
N ILE A 25 4.97 -1.13 13.21
CA ILE A 25 5.81 -0.75 14.36
C ILE A 25 5.29 -1.50 15.59
N ASP A 26 6.18 -2.30 16.20
CA ASP A 26 5.90 -3.00 17.43
C ASP A 26 6.69 -2.35 18.56
N VAL A 27 6.01 -1.92 19.59
CA VAL A 27 6.61 -1.30 20.78
C VAL A 27 6.85 -2.39 21.84
N GLN A 28 8.10 -2.55 22.23
CA GLN A 28 8.51 -3.48 23.27
C GLN A 28 8.87 -2.73 24.55
N SER A 29 8.03 -2.87 25.57
CA SER A 29 8.30 -2.29 26.87
C SER A 29 9.47 -3.00 27.56
N PRO A 30 10.28 -2.27 28.35
CA PRO A 30 11.41 -2.89 29.04
C PRO A 30 10.92 -3.88 30.10
N SER A 31 11.54 -5.06 30.14
CA SER A 31 11.26 -6.09 31.14
C SER A 31 12.10 -5.95 32.42
N ALA A 32 13.07 -5.04 32.43
CA ALA A 32 13.97 -4.80 33.56
C ALA A 32 14.09 -3.30 33.86
N ARG A 33 14.38 -2.97 35.13
CA ARG A 33 14.62 -1.58 35.53
C ARG A 33 15.80 -0.99 34.76
N GLY A 34 15.60 0.19 34.16
CA GLY A 34 16.61 0.90 33.39
C GLY A 34 16.78 0.47 31.94
N ALA A 35 15.98 -0.50 31.45
CA ALA A 35 15.96 -0.86 30.06
C ALA A 35 15.14 0.15 29.25
N ALA A 36 15.61 0.47 28.03
CA ALA A 36 14.92 1.38 27.13
C ALA A 36 13.75 0.69 26.42
N THR A 37 12.70 1.44 26.11
CA THR A 37 11.63 0.98 25.22
C THR A 37 12.20 0.82 23.82
N LEU A 38 11.94 -0.31 23.19
CA LEU A 38 12.39 -0.62 21.83
C LEU A 38 11.22 -0.54 20.85
N TYR A 39 11.48 0.07 19.70
CA TYR A 39 10.57 0.18 18.59
C TYR A 39 11.09 -0.71 17.46
N ARG A 40 10.40 -1.80 17.22
CA ARG A 40 10.71 -2.71 16.10
C ARG A 40 9.98 -2.24 14.87
N VAL A 41 10.72 -1.68 13.93
CA VAL A 41 10.18 -1.14 12.68
C VAL A 41 10.34 -2.17 11.59
N ARG A 42 9.22 -2.52 10.95
CA ARG A 42 9.18 -3.33 9.75
C ARG A 42 8.76 -2.46 8.58
N ALA A 43 9.57 -2.44 7.55
CA ALA A 43 9.34 -1.62 6.39
C ALA A 43 9.58 -2.41 5.10
N SER A 44 9.05 -1.90 4.01
CA SER A 44 9.19 -2.47 2.68
C SER A 44 9.86 -1.47 1.75
N GLY A 45 10.84 -1.91 1.00
CA GLY A 45 11.53 -1.08 0.02
C GLY A 45 10.58 -0.60 -1.07
N LEU A 46 10.73 0.67 -1.46
CA LEU A 46 9.94 1.27 -2.53
C LEU A 46 10.34 0.75 -3.91
N SER A 47 11.58 0.35 -4.06
CA SER A 47 12.08 -0.30 -5.27
C SER A 47 12.34 -1.78 -4.98
N GLY A 48 11.49 -2.66 -5.52
CA GLY A 48 11.71 -4.10 -5.44
C GLY A 48 11.17 -4.81 -4.20
N GLY A 49 10.41 -4.12 -3.33
CA GLY A 49 9.71 -4.75 -2.21
C GLY A 49 10.60 -5.41 -1.16
N GLN A 50 11.85 -5.01 -1.06
CA GLN A 50 12.81 -5.53 -0.09
C GLN A 50 12.29 -5.35 1.34
N LYS A 51 12.45 -6.36 2.16
CA LYS A 51 12.08 -6.26 3.58
C LYS A 51 13.19 -5.61 4.37
N TYR A 52 12.81 -4.66 5.21
CA TYR A 52 13.68 -3.99 6.17
C TYR A 52 13.09 -4.15 7.56
N GLU A 53 13.93 -4.52 8.51
CA GLU A 53 13.56 -4.61 9.91
C GLU A 53 14.69 -4.12 10.77
N GLU A 54 14.40 -3.19 11.68
CA GLU A 54 15.35 -2.69 12.64
C GLU A 54 14.68 -2.33 13.96
N ARG A 55 15.46 -2.36 15.03
CA ARG A 55 15.03 -1.98 16.37
C ARG A 55 15.70 -0.70 16.77
N PHE A 56 14.91 0.28 17.16
CA PHE A 56 15.36 1.58 17.62
C PHE A 56 14.99 1.78 19.08
N LYS A 57 15.80 2.55 19.79
CA LYS A 57 15.41 3.13 21.06
C LYS A 57 14.52 4.35 20.79
N GLY A 58 13.66 4.73 21.73
CA GLY A 58 12.72 5.83 21.52
C GLY A 58 13.37 7.16 21.18
N ASP A 59 14.58 7.41 21.65
CA ASP A 59 15.36 8.64 21.42
C ASP A 59 16.31 8.56 20.20
N ASP A 60 16.38 7.42 19.52
CA ASP A 60 17.17 7.27 18.31
C ASP A 60 16.61 8.16 17.19
N ASP A 61 17.52 8.80 16.45
CA ASP A 61 17.16 9.58 15.28
C ASP A 61 17.09 8.67 14.03
N VAL A 62 15.97 8.76 13.33
CA VAL A 62 15.75 8.03 12.07
C VAL A 62 15.60 9.05 10.95
N GLU A 63 16.32 8.83 9.87
CA GLU A 63 16.21 9.68 8.69
C GLU A 63 14.87 9.41 7.98
N THR A 64 13.99 10.41 7.99
CA THR A 64 12.70 10.36 7.30
C THR A 64 12.69 11.27 6.08
N VAL A 65 11.92 10.89 5.08
CA VAL A 65 11.77 11.64 3.83
C VAL A 65 10.33 12.11 3.69
N THR A 66 10.16 13.36 3.27
CA THR A 66 8.83 13.94 3.07
C THR A 66 8.13 13.25 1.92
N LEU A 67 6.97 12.69 2.22
CA LEU A 67 6.10 12.01 1.25
C LEU A 67 4.96 12.96 0.86
N ASN A 68 4.86 13.27 -0.43
CA ASN A 68 3.74 14.01 -1.00
C ASN A 68 2.75 13.04 -1.64
N ARG A 69 1.47 13.36 -1.53
CA ARG A 69 0.38 12.60 -2.14
C ARG A 69 -0.36 13.48 -3.13
N ARG A 70 -0.64 12.95 -4.31
CA ARG A 70 -1.46 13.62 -5.31
C ARG A 70 -2.62 12.72 -5.69
N ALA A 71 -3.83 13.25 -5.62
CA ALA A 71 -5.02 12.56 -6.06
C ALA A 71 -4.98 12.33 -7.56
N VAL A 72 -5.12 11.08 -7.99
CA VAL A 72 -5.05 10.69 -9.39
C VAL A 72 -6.22 9.79 -9.78
N GLN A 73 -6.44 9.72 -11.08
CA GLN A 73 -7.36 8.79 -11.71
C GLN A 73 -6.62 8.03 -12.81
N PHE A 74 -6.97 6.77 -13.00
CA PHE A 74 -6.45 5.99 -14.13
C PHE A 74 -6.86 6.64 -15.44
N SER A 75 -5.92 6.84 -16.35
CA SER A 75 -6.17 7.45 -17.66
C SER A 75 -6.16 6.41 -18.78
N TYR A 76 -5.02 5.81 -19.02
CA TYR A 76 -4.85 4.79 -20.06
C TYR A 76 -3.65 3.89 -19.76
N SER A 77 -3.56 2.78 -20.48
CA SER A 77 -2.40 1.89 -20.45
C SER A 77 -1.75 1.83 -21.84
N GLU A 78 -0.44 1.76 -21.85
CA GLU A 78 0.37 1.59 -23.07
C GLU A 78 1.50 0.60 -22.79
N GLY A 79 1.44 -0.56 -23.44
CA GLY A 79 2.39 -1.63 -23.16
C GLY A 79 2.30 -2.12 -21.73
N ASP A 80 3.39 -2.06 -21.00
CA ASP A 80 3.51 -2.41 -19.57
C ASP A 80 3.39 -1.19 -18.63
N GLU A 81 3.06 -0.02 -19.19
CA GLU A 81 2.88 1.21 -18.41
C GLU A 81 1.40 1.56 -18.25
N TYR A 82 1.05 1.95 -17.03
CA TYR A 82 -0.27 2.47 -16.68
C TYR A 82 -0.14 3.93 -16.31
N VAL A 83 -0.84 4.79 -17.04
CA VAL A 83 -0.76 6.23 -16.87
C VAL A 83 -1.90 6.73 -16.00
N PHE A 84 -1.53 7.37 -14.89
CA PHE A 84 -2.46 8.02 -13.96
C PHE A 84 -2.39 9.52 -14.15
N MET A 85 -3.53 10.18 -14.09
CA MET A 85 -3.64 11.62 -14.29
C MET A 85 -3.98 12.31 -12.97
N ASP A 86 -3.22 13.37 -12.64
CA ASP A 86 -3.50 14.23 -11.51
C ASP A 86 -4.85 14.93 -11.70
N GLN A 87 -5.69 14.90 -10.67
CA GLN A 87 -7.04 15.49 -10.75
C GLN A 87 -7.05 17.02 -10.63
N GLU A 88 -5.95 17.63 -10.19
CA GLU A 88 -5.84 19.09 -10.05
C GLU A 88 -5.20 19.74 -11.27
N ASP A 89 -4.00 19.28 -11.65
CA ASP A 89 -3.21 19.90 -12.71
C ASP A 89 -3.11 19.08 -13.99
N TYR A 90 -3.75 17.90 -14.03
CA TYR A 90 -3.75 16.97 -15.18
C TYR A 90 -2.37 16.43 -15.57
N SER A 91 -1.39 16.52 -14.69
CA SER A 91 -0.09 15.88 -14.88
C SER A 91 -0.22 14.38 -15.02
N GLN A 92 0.57 13.79 -15.89
CA GLN A 92 0.56 12.35 -16.11
C GLN A 92 1.70 11.67 -15.34
N TYR A 93 1.37 10.58 -14.67
CA TYR A 93 2.32 9.75 -13.93
C TYR A 93 2.30 8.33 -14.50
N PRO A 94 3.29 7.97 -15.35
CA PRO A 94 3.40 6.59 -15.84
C PRO A 94 3.99 5.69 -14.75
N LEU A 95 3.34 4.57 -14.50
CA LEU A 95 3.79 3.53 -13.58
C LEU A 95 3.90 2.21 -14.33
N LYS A 96 4.97 1.47 -14.08
CA LYS A 96 5.13 0.14 -14.66
C LYS A 96 4.24 -0.87 -13.94
N GLU A 97 3.70 -1.82 -14.70
CA GLU A 97 2.87 -2.90 -14.16
C GLU A 97 3.59 -3.65 -13.03
N ALA A 98 4.88 -3.90 -13.17
CA ALA A 98 5.68 -4.57 -12.14
C ALA A 98 5.73 -3.82 -10.80
N ASP A 99 5.65 -2.49 -10.83
CA ASP A 99 5.71 -1.64 -9.63
C ASP A 99 4.36 -1.54 -8.91
N ILE A 100 3.26 -1.85 -9.58
CA ILE A 100 1.88 -1.80 -9.06
C ILE A 100 1.15 -3.13 -9.15
N GLU A 101 1.88 -4.23 -9.22
CA GLU A 101 1.32 -5.58 -9.40
C GLU A 101 0.32 -5.95 -8.29
N GLU A 102 0.60 -5.56 -7.05
CA GLU A 102 -0.29 -5.82 -5.92
C GLU A 102 -1.58 -4.99 -5.96
N GLU A 103 -1.51 -3.78 -6.53
CA GLU A 103 -2.64 -2.85 -6.61
C GLU A 103 -3.55 -3.11 -7.82
N MET A 104 -3.00 -3.65 -8.90
CA MET A 104 -3.71 -3.84 -10.17
C MET A 104 -5.06 -4.58 -10.05
N PRO A 105 -5.19 -5.66 -9.25
CA PRO A 105 -6.48 -6.36 -9.12
C PRO A 105 -7.61 -5.52 -8.53
N PHE A 106 -7.29 -4.39 -7.92
CA PHE A 106 -8.26 -3.49 -7.27
C PHE A 106 -8.54 -2.21 -8.07
N ILE A 107 -7.90 -2.03 -9.23
CA ILE A 107 -8.01 -0.82 -10.04
C ILE A 107 -8.91 -1.09 -11.25
N ALA A 108 -10.06 -0.43 -11.29
CA ALA A 108 -10.91 -0.32 -12.47
C ALA A 108 -10.78 1.08 -13.08
N GLU A 109 -11.30 1.27 -14.29
CA GLU A 109 -11.23 2.57 -14.99
C GLU A 109 -11.90 3.71 -14.20
N ASP A 110 -12.90 3.40 -13.39
CA ASP A 110 -13.68 4.34 -12.60
C ASP A 110 -13.30 4.37 -11.10
N THR A 111 -12.21 3.72 -10.73
CA THR A 111 -11.75 3.69 -9.32
C THR A 111 -11.37 5.09 -8.86
N GLU A 112 -12.00 5.55 -7.78
CA GLU A 112 -11.75 6.85 -7.16
C GLU A 112 -10.93 6.70 -5.86
N GLY A 113 -10.33 7.80 -5.41
CA GLY A 113 -9.59 7.85 -4.14
C GLY A 113 -8.18 7.31 -4.19
N MET A 114 -7.62 7.10 -5.37
CA MET A 114 -6.21 6.73 -5.53
C MET A 114 -5.30 7.95 -5.43
N HIS A 115 -4.10 7.74 -4.92
CA HIS A 115 -3.06 8.76 -4.83
C HIS A 115 -1.73 8.19 -5.33
N VAL A 116 -1.00 8.98 -6.12
CA VAL A 116 0.42 8.69 -6.34
C VAL A 116 1.22 9.23 -5.17
N LEU A 117 2.26 8.50 -4.80
CA LEU A 117 3.18 8.84 -3.74
C LEU A 117 4.45 9.41 -4.35
N LEU A 118 4.84 10.59 -3.93
CA LEU A 118 5.97 11.33 -4.50
C LEU A 118 7.00 11.64 -3.42
N VAL A 119 8.27 11.39 -3.73
CA VAL A 119 9.41 11.85 -2.95
C VAL A 119 10.28 12.69 -3.89
N GLU A 120 10.51 13.95 -3.51
CA GLU A 120 11.30 14.90 -4.31
C GLU A 120 10.84 15.00 -5.79
N GLY A 121 9.51 14.93 -6.01
CA GLY A 121 8.91 15.01 -7.34
C GLY A 121 8.93 13.70 -8.14
N GLN A 122 9.51 12.64 -7.60
CA GLN A 122 9.54 11.33 -8.24
C GLN A 122 8.45 10.41 -7.69
N VAL A 123 7.74 9.73 -8.58
CA VAL A 123 6.71 8.75 -8.20
C VAL A 123 7.40 7.51 -7.64
N ILE A 124 7.04 7.15 -6.41
CA ILE A 124 7.57 5.98 -5.72
C ILE A 124 6.54 4.88 -5.50
N GLY A 125 5.28 5.14 -5.76
CA GLY A 125 4.22 4.17 -5.59
C GLY A 125 2.83 4.74 -5.79
N LEU A 126 1.85 3.86 -5.65
CA LEU A 126 0.43 4.16 -5.75
C LEU A 126 -0.25 3.72 -4.45
N ALA A 127 -1.04 4.61 -3.85
CA ALA A 127 -1.87 4.29 -2.70
C ALA A 127 -3.33 4.13 -3.15
N LEU A 128 -3.93 3.01 -2.77
CA LEU A 128 -5.35 2.75 -2.98
C LEU A 128 -6.17 3.30 -1.81
N PRO A 129 -7.48 3.60 -2.03
CA PRO A 129 -8.38 3.86 -0.92
C PRO A 129 -8.55 2.61 -0.04
N ALA A 130 -9.07 2.80 1.18
CA ALA A 130 -9.29 1.68 2.11
C ALA A 130 -10.27 0.63 1.56
N THR A 131 -11.21 1.06 0.72
CA THR A 131 -12.18 0.21 0.04
C THR A 131 -12.32 0.61 -1.41
N VAL A 132 -12.56 -0.35 -2.28
CA VAL A 132 -12.86 -0.13 -3.70
C VAL A 132 -14.22 -0.76 -4.04
N VAL A 133 -14.89 -0.21 -5.04
CA VAL A 133 -16.13 -0.75 -5.58
C VAL A 133 -15.83 -1.36 -6.93
N LEU A 134 -16.06 -2.66 -7.06
CA LEU A 134 -15.84 -3.41 -8.29
C LEU A 134 -17.11 -4.16 -8.67
N GLU A 135 -17.35 -4.30 -9.97
CA GLU A 135 -18.50 -5.01 -10.49
C GLU A 135 -18.24 -6.52 -10.58
N ILE A 136 -19.21 -7.32 -10.13
CA ILE A 136 -19.19 -8.77 -10.34
C ILE A 136 -19.62 -9.05 -11.78
N VAL A 137 -18.71 -9.62 -12.58
CA VAL A 137 -18.99 -9.95 -13.98
C VAL A 137 -19.39 -11.40 -14.18
N GLU A 138 -18.96 -12.30 -13.29
CA GLU A 138 -19.26 -13.71 -13.33
C GLU A 138 -19.32 -14.30 -11.92
N THR A 139 -20.39 -15.05 -11.62
CA THR A 139 -20.50 -15.82 -10.38
C THR A 139 -21.47 -16.97 -10.59
N PRO A 140 -21.18 -18.18 -10.04
CA PRO A 140 -22.15 -19.29 -10.14
C PRO A 140 -23.41 -18.99 -9.32
N PRO A 141 -24.53 -19.66 -9.61
CA PRO A 141 -25.75 -19.50 -8.86
C PRO A 141 -25.60 -19.96 -7.40
N ALA A 142 -26.37 -19.36 -6.50
CA ALA A 142 -26.38 -19.77 -5.11
C ALA A 142 -26.88 -21.21 -4.95
N ILE A 143 -26.12 -22.02 -4.24
CA ILE A 143 -26.52 -23.39 -3.92
C ILE A 143 -27.31 -23.37 -2.61
N LYS A 144 -28.58 -23.73 -2.66
CA LYS A 144 -29.37 -23.95 -1.44
C LYS A 144 -28.87 -25.22 -0.76
N ALA A 145 -28.16 -25.06 0.33
CA ALA A 145 -27.63 -26.18 1.09
C ALA A 145 -28.50 -26.47 2.33
N ALA A 146 -28.66 -27.75 2.64
CA ALA A 146 -29.37 -28.22 3.82
C ALA A 146 -28.60 -28.00 5.12
N SER A 147 -27.34 -27.51 5.07
CA SER A 147 -26.52 -27.25 6.26
C SER A 147 -26.50 -25.77 6.63
N ALA A 148 -26.49 -25.50 7.95
CA ALA A 148 -26.47 -24.15 8.50
C ALA A 148 -25.09 -23.44 8.38
N SER A 149 -24.06 -24.08 7.80
CA SER A 149 -22.77 -23.44 7.57
C SER A 149 -22.85 -22.45 6.43
N ALA A 150 -22.38 -21.22 6.66
CA ALA A 150 -22.27 -20.22 5.63
C ALA A 150 -21.40 -20.75 4.48
N ARG A 151 -21.98 -20.86 3.29
CA ARG A 151 -21.24 -21.27 2.09
C ARG A 151 -20.94 -20.05 1.26
N THR A 152 -19.71 -19.97 0.83
CA THR A 152 -19.24 -18.95 -0.08
C THR A 152 -19.10 -19.53 -1.49
N LYS A 153 -19.20 -18.68 -2.48
CA LYS A 153 -18.97 -19.01 -3.89
C LYS A 153 -17.98 -18.02 -4.49
N PRO A 154 -17.20 -18.43 -5.51
CA PRO A 154 -16.32 -17.49 -6.20
C PRO A 154 -17.11 -16.49 -7.02
N ALA A 155 -16.67 -15.23 -7.00
CA ALA A 155 -17.16 -14.19 -7.88
C ALA A 155 -15.99 -13.55 -8.61
N THR A 156 -16.07 -13.48 -9.92
CA THR A 156 -15.05 -12.80 -10.75
C THR A 156 -15.47 -11.35 -10.94
N LEU A 157 -14.57 -10.45 -10.59
CA LEU A 157 -14.78 -9.01 -10.70
C LEU A 157 -14.31 -8.49 -12.07
N ASN A 158 -14.73 -7.27 -12.41
CA ASN A 158 -14.38 -6.63 -13.68
C ASN A 158 -12.88 -6.40 -13.89
N THR A 159 -12.09 -6.49 -12.84
CA THR A 159 -10.60 -6.44 -12.90
C THR A 159 -9.95 -7.81 -13.10
N GLY A 160 -10.74 -8.90 -13.12
CA GLY A 160 -10.25 -10.28 -13.15
C GLY A 160 -9.98 -10.88 -11.77
N LEU A 161 -10.07 -10.09 -10.71
CA LEU A 161 -9.91 -10.58 -9.33
C LEU A 161 -11.07 -11.52 -8.98
N VAL A 162 -10.75 -12.65 -8.34
CA VAL A 162 -11.73 -13.61 -7.83
C VAL A 162 -11.81 -13.48 -6.31
N VAL A 163 -13.01 -13.24 -5.80
CA VAL A 163 -13.28 -13.14 -4.36
C VAL A 163 -14.37 -14.13 -3.96
N GLN A 164 -14.42 -14.46 -2.68
CA GLN A 164 -15.47 -15.32 -2.13
C GLN A 164 -16.63 -14.45 -1.63
N VAL A 165 -17.81 -14.75 -2.10
CA VAL A 165 -19.06 -14.05 -1.71
C VAL A 165 -20.08 -15.07 -1.15
N PRO A 166 -21.04 -14.62 -0.31
CA PRO A 166 -22.11 -15.47 0.21
C PRO A 166 -23.01 -16.06 -0.86
#